data_a005d09811262780df1a837a66254fb8
#
_entry.id   a005d09811262780df1a837a66254fb8
#
_cell.length_a   1.000
_cell.length_b   1.000
_cell.length_c   1.000
_cell.angle_alpha   90.00
_cell.angle_beta   90.00
_cell.angle_gamma   90.00
#
_symmetry.space_group_name_H-M   'P 1'
#
loop_
_entity.id
_entity.type
_entity.pdbx_description
1 polymer ?
#
loop_
_entity_poly.entity_id
_entity_poly.type
_entity_poly.pdbx_seq_one_letter_code
_entity_poly.pdbx_strand_id
1 'polypeptide(L)'
;MGKMILDDLRKRLERLDEDADLMIDNNDRYQMVIVGGSAFILLGKLTRATHDIDALSVPKELYSLLGKYDINTDVEAYIDNFPYNFQDRLQPLPFGGTKVQFYTPSLEDLV
;
A
#
# COMPACT_ATOMS: atom_id res chain seq x y z
N MET A 1 7.03 4.25 -18.22
CA MET A 1 5.76 4.50 -17.96
C MET A 1 5.49 4.86 -16.65
N GLY A 2 5.53 5.28 -15.99
CA GLY A 2 5.56 5.67 -14.75
C GLY A 2 4.35 6.23 -14.05
N LYS A 3 3.44 6.81 -14.72
CA LYS A 3 2.29 7.44 -14.05
C LYS A 3 1.15 6.46 -13.83
N MET A 4 0.59 6.47 -12.63
CA MET A 4 -0.50 5.58 -12.25
C MET A 4 -1.69 6.41 -11.78
N ILE A 5 -2.89 6.08 -12.27
CA ILE A 5 -4.15 6.60 -11.79
C ILE A 5 -4.83 5.51 -10.95
N LEU A 6 -6.03 5.79 -10.44
CA LEU A 6 -6.72 4.89 -9.53
C LEU A 6 -6.79 3.44 -10.03
N ASP A 7 -7.22 3.24 -11.26
CA ASP A 7 -7.34 1.87 -11.79
C ASP A 7 -5.99 1.17 -11.90
N ASP A 8 -4.96 1.91 -12.29
CA ASP A 8 -3.61 1.36 -12.39
C ASP A 8 -3.07 0.96 -11.02
N LEU A 9 -3.30 1.79 -10.01
CA LEU A 9 -2.88 1.50 -8.65
C LEU A 9 -3.57 0.26 -8.12
N ARG A 10 -4.89 0.17 -8.31
CA ARG A 10 -5.65 -0.97 -7.83
C ARG A 10 -5.19 -2.25 -8.49
N LYS A 11 -5.04 -2.24 -9.83
CA LYS A 11 -4.61 -3.42 -10.57
C LYS A 11 -3.21 -3.86 -10.15
N ARG A 12 -2.33 -2.90 -9.90
CA ARG A 12 -0.97 -3.19 -9.49
C ARG A 12 -0.93 -3.87 -8.12
N LEU A 13 -1.70 -3.35 -7.19
CA LEU A 13 -1.78 -3.94 -5.84
C LEU A 13 -2.47 -5.31 -5.86
N GLU A 14 -3.49 -5.47 -6.69
CA GLU A 14 -4.14 -6.77 -6.85
C GLU A 14 -3.18 -7.82 -7.41
N ARG A 15 -2.34 -7.43 -8.37
CA ARG A 15 -1.31 -8.34 -8.92
C ARG A 15 -0.26 -8.68 -7.88
N LEU A 16 0.11 -7.72 -7.04
CA LEU A 16 1.05 -8.00 -5.96
C LEU A 16 0.47 -9.04 -5.01
N ASP A 17 -0.81 -8.91 -4.67
CA ASP A 17 -1.50 -9.86 -3.81
C ASP A 17 -1.49 -11.27 -4.45
N GLU A 18 -1.77 -11.37 -5.73
CA GLU A 18 -1.74 -12.66 -6.45
C GLU A 18 -0.34 -13.26 -6.48
N ASP A 19 0.67 -12.45 -6.78
CA ASP A 19 2.05 -12.91 -6.80
C ASP A 19 2.51 -13.37 -5.42
N ALA A 20 2.13 -12.64 -4.38
CA ALA A 20 2.46 -13.03 -3.02
C ALA A 20 1.83 -14.37 -2.65
N ASP A 21 0.59 -14.58 -3.08
CA ASP A 21 -0.10 -15.84 -2.84
C ASP A 21 0.60 -17.02 -3.52
N LEU A 22 1.15 -16.79 -4.72
CA LEU A 22 1.87 -17.82 -5.44
C LEU A 22 3.27 -18.06 -4.89
N MET A 23 3.94 -17.01 -4.42
CA MET A 23 5.33 -17.11 -4.00
C MET A 23 5.51 -17.55 -2.56
N ILE A 24 4.58 -17.22 -1.69
CA ILE A 24 4.70 -17.48 -0.26
C ILE A 24 3.82 -18.65 0.10
N ASP A 25 4.47 -19.80 0.37
CA ASP A 25 3.76 -21.04 0.62
C ASP A 25 3.55 -21.22 2.13
N ASN A 26 2.62 -20.47 2.69
CA ASN A 26 2.19 -20.62 4.08
C ASN A 26 0.74 -20.16 4.19
N ASN A 27 0.17 -20.30 5.39
CA ASN A 27 -1.21 -19.91 5.65
C ASN A 27 -1.33 -18.51 6.26
N ASP A 28 -0.23 -17.78 6.37
CA ASP A 28 -0.24 -16.46 6.96
C ASP A 28 -0.82 -15.44 5.98
N ARG A 29 -1.36 -14.37 6.53
CA ARG A 29 -1.79 -13.22 5.75
C ARG A 29 -0.98 -12.01 6.18
N TYR A 30 -0.72 -11.15 5.23
CA TYR A 30 0.14 -9.99 5.44
C TYR A 30 -0.65 -8.70 5.27
N GLN A 31 -0.15 -7.63 5.86
CA GLN A 31 -0.75 -6.31 5.76
C GLN A 31 0.24 -5.35 5.15
N MET A 32 -0.26 -4.42 4.35
CA MET A 32 0.55 -3.35 3.78
C MET A 32 -0.23 -2.06 3.91
N VAL A 33 0.41 -1.01 4.44
CA VAL A 33 -0.22 0.29 4.64
C VAL A 33 0.25 1.22 3.54
N ILE A 34 -0.68 1.72 2.74
CA ILE A 34 -0.40 2.64 1.63
C ILE A 34 -0.60 4.07 2.13
N VAL A 35 0.38 4.93 1.86
CA VAL A 35 0.37 6.32 2.32
C VAL A 35 0.70 7.26 1.16
N GLY A 36 0.81 8.55 1.43
CA GLY A 36 1.21 9.55 0.45
C GLY A 36 0.18 9.77 -0.64
N GLY A 37 0.64 10.24 -1.79
CA GLY A 37 -0.23 10.53 -2.93
C GLY A 37 -1.03 9.34 -3.39
N SER A 38 -0.44 8.15 -3.38
CA SER A 38 -1.15 6.94 -3.80
C SER A 38 -2.34 6.64 -2.88
N ALA A 39 -2.21 6.88 -1.57
CA ALA A 39 -3.33 6.68 -0.65
C ALA A 39 -4.49 7.64 -0.98
N PHE A 40 -4.19 8.92 -1.23
CA PHE A 40 -5.22 9.88 -1.59
C PHE A 40 -5.92 9.51 -2.89
N ILE A 41 -5.18 9.00 -3.88
CA ILE A 41 -5.78 8.54 -5.14
C ILE A 41 -6.69 7.35 -4.89
N LEU A 42 -6.25 6.37 -4.11
CA LEU A 42 -7.04 5.17 -3.81
C LEU A 42 -8.30 5.50 -3.02
N LEU A 43 -8.27 6.55 -2.22
CA LEU A 43 -9.44 7.02 -1.48
C LEU A 43 -10.35 7.91 -2.32
N GLY A 44 -10.00 8.15 -3.59
CA GLY A 44 -10.81 8.98 -4.46
C GLY A 44 -10.72 10.48 -4.17
N LYS A 45 -9.67 10.92 -3.47
CA LYS A 45 -9.51 12.31 -3.07
C LYS A 45 -8.56 13.09 -3.97
N LEU A 46 -7.81 12.40 -4.82
CA LEU A 46 -6.95 13.02 -5.82
C LEU A 46 -7.19 12.34 -7.16
N THR A 47 -7.20 13.12 -8.22
CA THR A 47 -7.36 12.60 -9.59
C THR A 47 -6.06 12.60 -10.37
N ARG A 48 -5.00 13.23 -9.84
CA ARG A 48 -3.72 13.26 -10.53
C ARG A 48 -3.05 11.88 -10.45
N ALA A 49 -2.14 11.63 -11.38
CA ALA A 49 -1.38 10.38 -11.39
C ALA A 49 -0.20 10.44 -10.42
N THR A 50 0.30 9.28 -10.04
CA THR A 50 1.52 9.16 -9.25
C THR A 50 2.50 8.24 -9.97
N HIS A 51 3.80 8.34 -9.62
CA HIS A 51 4.83 7.50 -10.25
C HIS A 51 5.12 6.24 -9.45
N ASP A 52 4.92 6.27 -8.15
CA ASP A 52 5.24 5.15 -7.28
C ASP A 52 4.21 5.05 -6.16
N ILE A 53 4.32 3.99 -5.40
CA ILE A 53 3.44 3.71 -4.27
C ILE A 53 4.29 3.79 -3.02
N ASP A 54 3.89 4.64 -2.07
CA ASP A 54 4.55 4.74 -0.77
C ASP A 54 3.86 3.81 0.23
N ALA A 55 4.63 2.96 0.88
CA ALA A 55 4.08 1.99 1.83
C ALA A 55 4.82 2.00 3.15
N LEU A 56 4.07 1.72 4.21
CA LEU A 56 4.59 1.53 5.56
C LEU A 56 4.31 0.11 6.03
N SER A 57 5.09 -0.32 7.00
CA SER A 57 4.83 -1.60 7.69
C SER A 57 4.82 -2.79 6.75
N VAL A 58 5.72 -2.78 5.76
CA VAL A 58 5.78 -3.86 4.77
C VAL A 58 6.54 -5.04 5.38
N PRO A 59 5.92 -6.24 5.46
CA PRO A 59 6.59 -7.42 5.95
C PRO A 59 7.78 -7.80 5.08
N LYS A 60 8.81 -8.38 5.69
CA LYS A 60 10.02 -8.79 4.99
C LYS A 60 9.72 -9.77 3.85
N GLU A 61 8.73 -10.61 4.02
CA GLU A 61 8.35 -11.62 3.04
C GLU A 61 7.92 -10.99 1.71
N LEU A 62 7.52 -9.73 1.73
CA LEU A 62 7.06 -9.03 0.53
C LEU A 62 8.15 -8.17 -0.12
N TYR A 63 9.33 -8.06 0.49
CA TYR A 63 10.36 -7.15 -0.01
C TYR A 63 10.79 -7.45 -1.44
N SER A 64 10.81 -8.73 -1.82
CA SER A 64 11.21 -9.10 -3.18
C SER A 64 10.24 -8.62 -4.24
N LEU A 65 9.02 -8.28 -3.86
CA LEU A 65 8.00 -7.81 -4.79
C LEU A 65 7.97 -6.29 -4.94
N LEU A 66 8.61 -5.55 -4.04
CA LEU A 66 8.48 -4.10 -4.00
C LEU A 66 8.98 -3.43 -5.29
N GLY A 67 10.16 -3.82 -5.76
CA GLY A 67 10.72 -3.25 -6.97
C GLY A 67 9.89 -3.55 -8.21
N LYS A 68 9.31 -4.72 -8.28
CA LYS A 68 8.49 -5.12 -9.42
C LYS A 68 7.25 -4.25 -9.56
N TYR A 69 6.73 -3.74 -8.45
CA TYR A 69 5.48 -3.00 -8.44
C TYR A 69 5.65 -1.51 -8.13
N ASP A 70 6.90 -1.00 -8.19
CA ASP A 70 7.21 0.41 -7.93
C ASP A 70 6.74 0.87 -6.55
N ILE A 71 6.95 0.03 -5.57
CA ILE A 71 6.60 0.33 -4.18
C ILE A 71 7.87 0.68 -3.44
N ASN A 72 7.87 1.82 -2.73
CA ASN A 72 9.00 2.21 -1.90
C ASN A 72 8.58 2.30 -0.43
N THR A 73 9.55 2.11 0.44
CA THR A 73 9.34 2.18 1.87
C THR A 73 10.13 3.32 2.51
N ASP A 74 10.56 4.29 1.72
CA ASP A 74 11.36 5.41 2.21
C ASP A 74 10.62 6.20 3.29
N VAL A 75 9.30 6.23 3.23
CA VAL A 75 8.48 6.94 4.22
C VAL A 75 8.59 6.36 5.61
N GLU A 76 9.08 5.13 5.78
CA GLU A 76 9.25 4.55 7.12
C GLU A 76 10.25 5.35 7.95
N ALA A 77 11.18 6.05 7.32
CA ALA A 77 12.09 6.94 8.03
C ALA A 77 11.37 8.11 8.69
N TYR A 78 10.15 8.37 8.27
CA TYR A 78 9.36 9.50 8.76
C TYR A 78 8.12 9.04 9.52
N ILE A 79 8.10 7.81 9.99
CA ILE A 79 6.92 7.25 10.65
C ILE A 79 6.54 8.06 11.90
N ASP A 80 7.50 8.68 12.56
CA ASP A 80 7.25 9.50 13.75
C ASP A 80 6.51 10.78 13.43
N ASN A 81 6.43 11.15 12.15
CA ASN A 81 5.66 12.31 11.73
C ASN A 81 4.17 12.02 11.59
N PHE A 82 3.77 10.76 11.65
CA PHE A 82 2.36 10.40 11.64
C PHE A 82 1.76 10.60 13.03
N PRO A 83 0.46 10.91 13.11
CA PRO A 83 -0.18 11.09 14.41
C PRO A 83 -0.06 9.84 15.27
N TYR A 84 0.00 10.05 16.58
CA TYR A 84 0.06 8.97 17.53
C TYR A 84 -1.15 8.04 17.36
N ASN A 85 -0.92 6.74 17.40
CA ASN A 85 -1.96 5.73 17.24
C ASN A 85 -2.65 5.73 15.88
N PHE A 86 -2.00 6.24 14.82
CA PHE A 86 -2.61 6.20 13.49
C PHE A 86 -2.94 4.76 13.07
N GLN A 87 -2.19 3.76 13.54
CA GLN A 87 -2.44 2.37 13.21
C GLN A 87 -3.80 1.87 13.71
N ASP A 88 -4.33 2.50 14.78
CA ASP A 88 -5.65 2.13 15.30
C ASP A 88 -6.79 2.62 14.41
N ARG A 89 -6.48 3.49 13.44
CA ARG A 89 -7.47 4.10 12.56
C ARG A 89 -7.27 3.70 11.10
N LEU A 90 -6.50 2.64 10.85
CA LEU A 90 -6.30 2.15 9.49
C LEU A 90 -7.62 1.67 8.89
N GLN A 91 -7.80 1.97 7.61
CA GLN A 91 -9.00 1.58 6.88
C GLN A 91 -8.63 0.56 5.81
N PRO A 92 -9.29 -0.60 5.77
CA PRO A 92 -9.01 -1.60 4.74
C PRO A 92 -9.50 -1.12 3.38
N LEU A 93 -8.71 -1.41 2.34
CA LEU A 93 -9.12 -1.14 0.97
C LEU A 93 -9.98 -2.29 0.47
N PRO A 94 -10.95 -2.01 -0.45
CA PRO A 94 -11.92 -3.02 -0.88
C PRO A 94 -11.41 -3.94 -1.98
N PHE A 95 -10.14 -4.25 -2.00
CA PHE A 95 -9.55 -5.15 -3.00
C PHE A 95 -8.33 -5.84 -2.41
N GLY A 96 -7.82 -6.86 -3.10
CA GLY A 96 -6.77 -7.69 -2.55
C GLY A 96 -7.30 -8.60 -1.46
N GLY A 97 -6.47 -8.99 -0.53
CA GLY A 97 -6.86 -9.76 0.64
C GLY A 97 -6.73 -11.27 0.52
N THR A 98 -6.30 -11.78 -0.61
CA THR A 98 -6.01 -13.21 -0.72
C THR A 98 -4.79 -13.57 0.11
N LYS A 99 -3.72 -12.82 -0.03
CA LYS A 99 -2.50 -12.99 0.74
C LYS A 99 -2.11 -11.70 1.45
N VAL A 100 -2.35 -10.56 0.81
CA VAL A 100 -1.98 -9.24 1.33
C VAL A 100 -3.22 -8.37 1.40
N GLN A 101 -3.55 -7.92 2.60
CA GLN A 101 -4.62 -6.94 2.79
C GLN A 101 -4.01 -5.54 2.82
N PHE A 102 -4.54 -4.65 2.00
CA PHE A 102 -4.06 -3.28 1.91
C PHE A 102 -4.91 -2.36 2.77
N TYR A 103 -4.23 -1.41 3.41
CA TYR A 103 -4.86 -0.43 4.29
C TYR A 103 -4.37 0.97 3.95
N THR A 104 -5.14 1.97 4.31
CA THR A 104 -4.68 3.36 4.34
C THR A 104 -4.93 3.93 5.72
N PRO A 105 -4.13 4.92 6.17
CA PRO A 105 -4.52 5.71 7.34
C PRO A 105 -5.82 6.46 7.05
N SER A 106 -6.46 6.95 8.11
CA SER A 106 -7.63 7.81 7.92
C SER A 106 -7.21 9.10 7.21
N LEU A 107 -8.15 9.78 6.56
CA LEU A 107 -7.84 11.06 5.90
C LEU A 107 -7.23 12.07 6.85
N GLU A 108 -7.69 12.08 8.10
CA GLU A 108 -7.14 12.98 9.11
C GLU A 108 -5.66 12.72 9.38
N ASP A 109 -5.26 11.45 9.35
CA ASP A 109 -3.88 11.07 9.61
C ASP A 109 -2.97 11.28 8.40
N LEU A 110 -3.54 11.38 7.20
CA LEU A 110 -2.78 11.60 5.97
C LEU A 110 -2.47 13.07 5.72
N VAL A 111 -3.15 13.98 6.38
CA VAL A 111 -3.00 15.42 6.15
C VAL A 111 -1.81 16.00 6.91
#